data_ac342a32964ae5af2f2ea9779bfe1a42
#
_entry.id   ac342a32964ae5af2f2ea9779bfe1a42
#
_cell.length_a   1.000
_cell.length_b   1.000
_cell.length_c   1.000
_cell.angle_alpha   90.00
_cell.angle_beta   90.00
_cell.angle_gamma   90.00
#
_symmetry.space_group_name_H-M   'P 1'
#
loop_
_entity.id
_entity.type
_entity.pdbx_description
1 polymer ?
#
loop_
_entity_poly.entity_id
_entity_poly.type
_entity_poly.pdbx_seq_one_letter_code
_entity_poly.pdbx_strand_id
1 'polypeptide(L)'
;ARRVIDATGDGDAAAACGVPFTKGREEDGKMQPCTLMFKVGGVDYERAVLPGSFETLVDTPKGELQALARKILPAPAGHVLLYSQPEEGTICCNMTNVTDVDGTNAVDVTRALMVSRSQIGPIVQFLREYAPGYEHCWLMSAGSLMGIRETRHFKGEQTLEPADILSARVYENWVVRRAFFNFDIHNLGG
;
A
#
# COMPACT_ATOMS: atom_id res chain seq x y z
N ALA A 1 23.37 -8.05 25.68
CA ALA A 1 24.11 -7.54 24.51
C ALA A 1 24.55 -6.10 24.76
N ARG A 2 25.68 -5.67 24.15
CA ARG A 2 26.13 -4.28 24.24
C ARG A 2 25.40 -3.37 23.25
N ARG A 3 24.91 -3.94 22.17
CA ARG A 3 24.12 -3.25 21.11
C ARG A 3 23.08 -4.22 20.57
N VAL A 4 21.92 -3.70 20.22
CA VAL A 4 20.82 -4.45 19.60
C VAL A 4 20.40 -3.68 18.36
N ILE A 5 20.12 -4.40 17.28
CA ILE A 5 19.53 -3.86 16.06
C ILE A 5 18.13 -4.45 15.97
N ASP A 6 17.12 -3.59 16.01
CA ASP A 6 15.74 -3.98 15.77
C ASP A 6 15.47 -3.95 14.25
N ALA A 7 15.12 -5.10 13.69
CA ALA A 7 14.74 -5.26 12.28
C ALA A 7 13.39 -6.00 12.16
N THR A 8 12.52 -5.86 13.17
CA THR A 8 11.21 -6.54 13.22
C THR A 8 10.15 -5.92 12.31
N GLY A 9 10.44 -4.79 11.69
CA GLY A 9 9.50 -4.02 10.86
C GLY A 9 8.68 -3.04 11.68
N ASP A 10 8.00 -3.51 12.72
CA ASP A 10 7.14 -2.72 13.60
C ASP A 10 7.82 -2.27 14.90
N GLY A 11 9.14 -2.53 15.04
CA GLY A 11 9.93 -2.15 16.20
C GLY A 11 9.56 -2.92 17.48
N ASP A 12 9.22 -4.19 17.37
CA ASP A 12 8.76 -4.99 18.52
C ASP A 12 9.84 -5.15 19.60
N ALA A 13 11.10 -5.32 19.20
CA ALA A 13 12.21 -5.43 20.12
C ALA A 13 12.46 -4.10 20.86
N ALA A 14 12.39 -2.97 20.14
CA ALA A 14 12.55 -1.64 20.72
C ALA A 14 11.43 -1.33 21.70
N ALA A 15 10.18 -1.65 21.34
CA ALA A 15 9.03 -1.47 22.23
C ALA A 15 9.14 -2.33 23.50
N ALA A 16 9.56 -3.60 23.36
CA ALA A 16 9.80 -4.49 24.50
C ALA A 16 10.93 -4.01 25.42
N CYS A 17 11.90 -3.26 24.87
CA CYS A 17 12.98 -2.63 25.63
C CYS A 17 12.56 -1.28 26.27
N GLY A 18 11.33 -0.83 26.09
CA GLY A 18 10.82 0.40 26.67
C GLY A 18 11.19 1.69 25.93
N VAL A 19 11.62 1.59 24.65
CA VAL A 19 11.86 2.78 23.83
C VAL A 19 10.53 3.51 23.59
N PRO A 20 10.42 4.82 23.88
CA PRO A 20 9.17 5.56 23.71
C PRO A 20 8.79 5.70 22.24
N PHE A 21 7.50 5.58 21.95
CA PHE A 21 6.93 5.72 20.62
C PHE A 21 5.53 6.32 20.66
N THR A 22 5.07 6.82 19.50
CA THR A 22 3.67 7.16 19.21
C THR A 22 3.14 6.25 18.12
N LYS A 23 1.82 6.24 17.90
CA LYS A 23 1.17 5.55 16.80
C LYS A 23 0.14 6.46 16.14
N GLY A 24 0.09 6.43 14.80
CA GLY A 24 -0.87 7.22 14.05
C GLY A 24 -0.67 8.74 14.17
N ARG A 25 -1.60 9.49 13.62
CA ARG A 25 -1.57 10.95 13.67
C ARG A 25 -2.09 11.50 14.99
N GLU A 26 -1.67 12.73 15.34
CA GLU A 26 -1.97 13.34 16.64
C GLU A 26 -3.46 13.57 16.89
N GLU A 27 -4.24 13.88 15.84
CA GLU A 27 -5.63 14.30 15.98
C GLU A 27 -6.57 13.17 16.43
N ASP A 28 -6.33 11.93 15.93
CA ASP A 28 -7.27 10.82 16.16
C ASP A 28 -6.61 9.44 16.31
N GLY A 29 -5.27 9.39 16.25
CA GLY A 29 -4.51 8.15 16.37
C GLY A 29 -4.62 7.20 15.17
N LYS A 30 -5.23 7.62 14.08
CA LYS A 30 -5.39 6.78 12.89
C LYS A 30 -4.07 6.62 12.15
N MET A 31 -3.84 5.39 11.70
CA MET A 31 -2.69 4.99 10.88
C MET A 31 -3.08 4.86 9.41
N GLN A 32 -2.08 4.87 8.54
CA GLN A 32 -2.29 4.73 7.11
C GLN A 32 -2.97 3.40 6.77
N PRO A 33 -3.81 3.35 5.69
CA PRO A 33 -4.52 2.15 5.31
C PRO A 33 -3.59 1.01 4.92
N CYS A 34 -4.05 -0.21 5.15
CA CYS A 34 -3.35 -1.44 4.81
C CYS A 34 -3.83 -2.00 3.47
N THR A 35 -2.96 -2.71 2.77
CA THR A 35 -3.25 -3.31 1.46
C THR A 35 -2.81 -4.77 1.42
N LEU A 36 -3.60 -5.63 0.80
CA LEU A 36 -3.19 -6.96 0.39
C LEU A 36 -3.01 -6.97 -1.12
N MET A 37 -1.77 -7.04 -1.58
CA MET A 37 -1.49 -7.19 -3.01
C MET A 37 -1.84 -8.58 -3.49
N PHE A 38 -2.28 -8.68 -4.75
CA PHE A 38 -2.58 -9.95 -5.40
C PHE A 38 -2.15 -9.91 -6.87
N LYS A 39 -2.00 -11.08 -7.48
CA LYS A 39 -1.64 -11.23 -8.90
C LYS A 39 -2.81 -11.77 -9.70
N VAL A 40 -2.97 -11.25 -10.89
CA VAL A 40 -3.85 -11.79 -11.92
C VAL A 40 -3.03 -12.30 -13.10
N GLY A 41 -3.45 -13.40 -13.67
CA GLY A 41 -2.91 -13.96 -14.92
C GLY A 41 -3.91 -13.79 -16.05
N GLY A 42 -3.51 -14.14 -17.28
CA GLY A 42 -4.36 -14.08 -18.48
C GLY A 42 -4.63 -12.67 -18.99
N VAL A 43 -3.71 -11.75 -18.74
CA VAL A 43 -3.77 -10.36 -19.22
C VAL A 43 -3.11 -10.25 -20.58
N ASP A 44 -3.80 -9.60 -21.50
CA ASP A 44 -3.29 -9.27 -22.83
C ASP A 44 -2.40 -8.01 -22.74
N TYR A 45 -1.08 -8.19 -22.72
CA TYR A 45 -0.12 -7.11 -22.55
C TYR A 45 -0.10 -6.09 -23.69
N GLU A 46 -0.49 -6.47 -24.90
CA GLU A 46 -0.55 -5.54 -26.04
C GLU A 46 -1.65 -4.48 -25.86
N ARG A 47 -2.69 -4.82 -25.11
CA ARG A 47 -3.84 -3.96 -24.85
C ARG A 47 -3.95 -3.45 -23.42
N ALA A 48 -3.20 -4.06 -22.50
CA ALA A 48 -3.33 -3.80 -21.08
C ALA A 48 -2.98 -2.38 -20.69
N VAL A 49 -3.87 -1.76 -19.94
CA VAL A 49 -3.60 -0.48 -19.27
C VAL A 49 -2.90 -0.74 -17.93
N LEU A 50 -1.91 0.08 -17.61
CA LEU A 50 -1.06 -0.07 -16.42
C LEU A 50 -0.97 1.24 -15.63
N PRO A 51 -2.08 1.72 -15.01
CA PRO A 51 -2.01 2.89 -14.14
C PRO A 51 -1.18 2.56 -12.91
N GLY A 52 0.00 3.17 -12.81
CA GLY A 52 0.96 2.95 -11.72
C GLY A 52 0.86 3.99 -10.59
N SER A 53 0.00 5.02 -10.75
CA SER A 53 -0.26 6.03 -9.72
C SER A 53 -1.74 6.43 -9.71
N PHE A 54 -2.16 7.07 -8.62
CA PHE A 54 -3.53 7.57 -8.46
C PHE A 54 -3.89 8.69 -9.47
N GLU A 55 -2.89 9.41 -9.96
CA GLU A 55 -3.04 10.49 -10.93
C GLU A 55 -3.05 9.99 -12.38
N THR A 56 -2.74 8.70 -12.60
CA THR A 56 -2.77 8.11 -13.95
C THR A 56 -4.21 7.89 -14.36
N LEU A 57 -4.74 8.81 -15.17
CA LEU A 57 -6.09 8.71 -15.72
C LEU A 57 -6.06 7.82 -16.97
N VAL A 58 -7.02 6.92 -17.05
CA VAL A 58 -7.20 6.01 -18.18
C VAL A 58 -8.65 6.09 -18.66
N ASP A 59 -8.85 6.69 -19.82
CA ASP A 59 -10.16 6.70 -20.47
C ASP A 59 -10.46 5.36 -21.12
N THR A 60 -11.62 4.80 -20.83
CA THR A 60 -12.13 3.59 -21.45
C THR A 60 -13.47 3.87 -22.15
N PRO A 61 -13.97 2.99 -23.04
CA PRO A 61 -15.29 3.16 -23.64
C PRO A 61 -16.43 3.24 -22.61
N LYS A 62 -16.21 2.77 -21.39
CA LYS A 62 -17.20 2.78 -20.29
C LYS A 62 -17.02 3.95 -19.31
N GLY A 63 -15.95 4.75 -19.44
CA GLY A 63 -15.64 5.90 -18.62
C GLY A 63 -14.19 5.88 -18.12
N GLU A 64 -13.84 6.91 -17.34
CA GLU A 64 -12.50 6.99 -16.73
C GLU A 64 -12.35 5.93 -15.63
N LEU A 65 -11.25 5.17 -15.68
CA LEU A 65 -11.09 3.92 -14.91
C LEU A 65 -11.01 4.16 -13.39
N GLN A 66 -10.31 5.22 -12.93
CA GLN A 66 -10.23 5.55 -11.50
C GLN A 66 -11.59 6.02 -10.96
N ALA A 67 -12.36 6.80 -11.75
CA ALA A 67 -13.69 7.26 -11.35
C ALA A 67 -14.68 6.09 -11.27
N LEU A 68 -14.61 5.15 -12.21
CA LEU A 68 -15.40 3.93 -12.18
C LEU A 68 -15.06 3.07 -10.96
N ALA A 69 -13.77 2.90 -10.64
CA ALA A 69 -13.32 2.13 -9.49
C ALA A 69 -13.89 2.70 -8.18
N ARG A 70 -13.78 4.03 -7.97
CA ARG A 70 -14.35 4.70 -6.80
C ARG A 70 -15.85 4.51 -6.65
N LYS A 71 -16.57 4.36 -7.76
CA LYS A 71 -18.03 4.20 -7.76
C LYS A 71 -18.48 2.76 -7.56
N ILE A 72 -17.70 1.78 -8.04
CA ILE A 72 -18.14 0.38 -8.20
C ILE A 72 -17.53 -0.54 -7.16
N LEU A 73 -16.24 -0.32 -6.82
CA LEU A 73 -15.54 -1.19 -5.90
C LEU A 73 -16.05 -1.06 -4.46
N PRO A 74 -15.96 -2.13 -3.66
CA PRO A 74 -16.38 -2.07 -2.26
C PRO A 74 -15.46 -1.13 -1.45
N ALA A 75 -16.02 -0.08 -0.88
CA ALA A 75 -15.26 0.87 -0.06
C ALA A 75 -14.55 0.14 1.11
N PRO A 76 -13.33 0.59 1.51
CA PRO A 76 -12.60 1.74 0.98
C PRO A 76 -11.71 1.44 -0.25
N ALA A 77 -11.78 0.24 -0.85
CA ALA A 77 -11.14 -0.02 -2.14
C ALA A 77 -11.79 0.89 -3.21
N GLY A 78 -10.99 1.60 -4.00
CA GLY A 78 -11.51 2.56 -4.96
C GLY A 78 -10.47 3.06 -5.95
N HIS A 79 -9.26 2.50 -5.92
CA HIS A 79 -8.17 2.87 -6.80
C HIS A 79 -7.72 1.72 -7.67
N VAL A 80 -7.24 2.03 -8.87
CA VAL A 80 -6.66 1.07 -9.81
C VAL A 80 -5.16 1.33 -9.89
N LEU A 81 -4.38 0.41 -9.32
CA LEU A 81 -2.92 0.43 -9.36
C LEU A 81 -2.43 -0.93 -9.84
N LEU A 82 -1.80 -0.96 -11.02
CA LEU A 82 -1.47 -2.16 -11.77
C LEU A 82 -0.01 -2.11 -12.20
N TYR A 83 0.74 -3.16 -11.87
CA TYR A 83 2.17 -3.24 -12.14
C TYR A 83 2.51 -4.51 -12.91
N SER A 84 3.26 -4.36 -14.01
CA SER A 84 3.76 -5.49 -14.79
C SER A 84 4.64 -6.40 -13.94
N GLN A 85 4.64 -7.68 -14.27
CA GLN A 85 5.48 -8.70 -13.66
C GLN A 85 6.44 -9.28 -14.70
N PRO A 86 7.54 -9.95 -14.29
CA PRO A 86 8.44 -10.61 -15.24
C PRO A 86 7.76 -11.71 -16.06
N GLU A 87 6.75 -12.36 -15.50
CA GLU A 87 5.98 -13.40 -16.21
C GLU A 87 4.97 -12.72 -17.14
N GLU A 88 5.02 -13.05 -18.42
CA GLU A 88 4.10 -12.55 -19.43
C GLU A 88 2.63 -12.83 -19.07
N GLY A 89 1.76 -11.87 -19.32
CA GLY A 89 0.33 -11.97 -18.98
C GLY A 89 0.02 -11.89 -17.50
N THR A 90 1.01 -11.59 -16.62
CA THR A 90 0.84 -11.49 -15.19
C THR A 90 0.95 -10.04 -14.69
N ILE A 91 -0.03 -9.59 -13.91
CA ILE A 91 -0.08 -8.25 -13.34
C ILE A 91 -0.21 -8.33 -11.82
N CYS A 92 0.56 -7.51 -11.10
CA CYS A 92 0.38 -7.28 -9.67
C CYS A 92 -0.60 -6.13 -9.44
N CYS A 93 -1.66 -6.41 -8.69
CA CYS A 93 -2.71 -5.46 -8.33
C CYS A 93 -2.50 -4.94 -6.91
N ASN A 94 -2.36 -3.62 -6.75
CA ASN A 94 -2.35 -2.92 -5.46
C ASN A 94 -3.68 -2.15 -5.31
N MET A 95 -4.78 -2.89 -5.13
CA MET A 95 -6.14 -2.35 -5.26
C MET A 95 -7.04 -2.62 -4.05
N THR A 96 -6.67 -3.51 -3.14
CA THR A 96 -7.40 -3.67 -1.88
C THR A 96 -7.04 -2.54 -0.92
N ASN A 97 -7.97 -2.19 -0.04
CA ASN A 97 -7.75 -1.12 0.94
C ASN A 97 -8.54 -1.41 2.21
N VAL A 98 -7.90 -1.27 3.37
CA VAL A 98 -8.55 -1.39 4.69
C VAL A 98 -8.02 -0.31 5.61
N THR A 99 -8.92 0.47 6.18
CA THR A 99 -8.66 1.55 7.15
C THR A 99 -8.88 1.08 8.58
N ASP A 100 -8.49 1.92 9.54
CA ASP A 100 -8.69 1.69 10.97
C ASP A 100 -8.07 0.36 11.45
N VAL A 101 -6.80 0.14 11.09
CA VAL A 101 -6.02 -1.06 11.42
C VAL A 101 -4.83 -0.70 12.27
N ASP A 102 -4.74 -1.24 13.48
CA ASP A 102 -3.50 -1.22 14.25
C ASP A 102 -2.63 -2.42 13.83
N GLY A 103 -1.58 -2.15 13.03
CA GLY A 103 -0.65 -3.19 12.55
C GLY A 103 0.11 -3.93 13.65
N THR A 104 0.12 -3.40 14.88
CA THR A 104 0.70 -4.07 16.07
C THR A 104 -0.28 -4.99 16.80
N ASN A 105 -1.55 -5.04 16.33
CA ASN A 105 -2.61 -5.87 16.91
C ASN A 105 -2.96 -7.02 15.96
N ALA A 106 -2.65 -8.25 16.36
CA ALA A 106 -2.88 -9.45 15.54
C ALA A 106 -4.36 -9.67 15.15
N VAL A 107 -5.31 -9.24 16.01
CA VAL A 107 -6.74 -9.33 15.72
C VAL A 107 -7.12 -8.37 14.60
N ASP A 108 -6.63 -7.12 14.65
CA ASP A 108 -6.85 -6.12 13.62
C ASP A 108 -6.23 -6.53 12.28
N VAL A 109 -5.00 -7.02 12.29
CA VAL A 109 -4.32 -7.53 11.09
C VAL A 109 -5.09 -8.71 10.48
N THR A 110 -5.60 -9.63 11.31
CA THR A 110 -6.43 -10.74 10.85
C THR A 110 -7.73 -10.25 10.22
N ARG A 111 -8.42 -9.31 10.86
CA ARG A 111 -9.63 -8.67 10.31
C ARG A 111 -9.33 -8.01 8.97
N ALA A 112 -8.25 -7.23 8.89
CA ALA A 112 -7.83 -6.55 7.66
C ALA A 112 -7.54 -7.54 6.52
N LEU A 113 -6.89 -8.66 6.83
CA LEU A 113 -6.63 -9.73 5.86
C LEU A 113 -7.93 -10.33 5.31
N MET A 114 -8.91 -10.60 6.18
CA MET A 114 -10.22 -11.13 5.77
C MET A 114 -10.97 -10.14 4.87
N VAL A 115 -11.02 -8.86 5.26
CA VAL A 115 -11.66 -7.79 4.46
C VAL A 115 -10.97 -7.64 3.11
N SER A 116 -9.63 -7.56 3.06
CA SER A 116 -8.91 -7.46 1.80
C SER A 116 -9.16 -8.64 0.87
N ARG A 117 -9.21 -9.85 1.41
CA ARG A 117 -9.52 -11.05 0.61
C ARG A 117 -10.93 -11.02 0.04
N SER A 118 -11.91 -10.48 0.76
CA SER A 118 -13.28 -10.33 0.25
C SER A 118 -13.39 -9.30 -0.89
N GLN A 119 -12.48 -8.33 -0.95
CA GLN A 119 -12.42 -7.32 -2.02
C GLN A 119 -11.87 -7.88 -3.35
N ILE A 120 -11.03 -8.93 -3.32
CA ILE A 120 -10.32 -9.43 -4.50
C ILE A 120 -11.30 -9.88 -5.60
N GLY A 121 -12.32 -10.65 -5.25
CA GLY A 121 -13.32 -11.12 -6.23
C GLY A 121 -14.00 -9.97 -6.99
N PRO A 122 -14.60 -9.00 -6.31
CA PRO A 122 -15.14 -7.78 -6.93
C PRO A 122 -14.14 -7.01 -7.78
N ILE A 123 -12.86 -6.91 -7.34
CA ILE A 123 -11.82 -6.21 -8.11
C ILE A 123 -11.49 -6.97 -9.41
N VAL A 124 -11.33 -8.29 -9.37
CA VAL A 124 -11.09 -9.10 -10.57
C VAL A 124 -12.26 -8.97 -11.56
N GLN A 125 -13.50 -8.97 -11.07
CA GLN A 125 -14.68 -8.75 -11.89
C GLN A 125 -14.68 -7.35 -12.52
N PHE A 126 -14.34 -6.33 -11.75
CA PHE A 126 -14.20 -4.96 -12.23
C PHE A 126 -13.13 -4.86 -13.34
N LEU A 127 -11.96 -5.47 -13.16
CA LEU A 127 -10.90 -5.46 -14.17
C LEU A 127 -11.39 -6.11 -15.47
N ARG A 128 -12.05 -7.25 -15.41
CA ARG A 128 -12.62 -7.94 -16.59
C ARG A 128 -13.60 -7.07 -17.35
N GLU A 129 -14.39 -6.30 -16.62
CA GLU A 129 -15.48 -5.54 -17.23
C GLU A 129 -15.03 -4.17 -17.75
N TYR A 130 -14.08 -3.51 -17.07
CA TYR A 130 -13.78 -2.09 -17.30
C TYR A 130 -12.35 -1.82 -17.78
N ALA A 131 -11.38 -2.72 -17.53
CA ALA A 131 -9.99 -2.49 -17.87
C ALA A 131 -9.61 -3.17 -19.19
N PRO A 132 -9.22 -2.41 -20.24
CA PRO A 132 -8.73 -2.99 -21.49
C PRO A 132 -7.56 -3.94 -21.27
N GLY A 133 -7.60 -5.11 -21.90
CA GLY A 133 -6.59 -6.16 -21.79
C GLY A 133 -6.79 -7.14 -20.64
N TYR A 134 -7.82 -6.91 -19.76
CA TYR A 134 -8.09 -7.77 -18.60
C TYR A 134 -9.35 -8.62 -18.74
N GLU A 135 -9.97 -8.65 -19.90
CA GLU A 135 -11.27 -9.31 -20.16
C GLU A 135 -11.28 -10.79 -19.74
N HIS A 136 -10.14 -11.45 -19.85
CA HIS A 136 -9.97 -12.88 -19.54
C HIS A 136 -9.07 -13.11 -18.30
N CYS A 137 -8.75 -12.07 -17.54
CA CYS A 137 -7.88 -12.23 -16.38
C CYS A 137 -8.53 -13.10 -15.30
N TRP A 138 -7.70 -13.76 -14.51
CA TRP A 138 -8.10 -14.61 -13.39
C TRP A 138 -7.17 -14.41 -12.19
N LEU A 139 -7.70 -14.62 -11.00
CA LEU A 139 -6.88 -14.55 -9.78
C LEU A 139 -5.83 -15.66 -9.78
N MET A 140 -4.56 -15.27 -9.84
CA MET A 140 -3.43 -16.20 -9.82
C MET A 140 -2.99 -16.51 -8.39
N SER A 141 -2.78 -15.48 -7.57
CA SER A 141 -2.38 -15.60 -6.17
C SER A 141 -2.68 -14.33 -5.41
N ALA A 142 -2.80 -14.44 -4.09
CA ALA A 142 -2.85 -13.30 -3.18
C ALA A 142 -1.70 -13.38 -2.18
N GLY A 143 -1.26 -12.24 -1.69
CA GLY A 143 -0.24 -12.17 -0.64
C GLY A 143 -0.68 -12.97 0.60
N SER A 144 0.29 -13.54 1.29
CA SER A 144 0.07 -14.24 2.56
C SER A 144 -0.01 -13.28 3.75
N LEU A 145 0.64 -12.11 3.64
CA LEU A 145 0.73 -11.09 4.69
C LEU A 145 0.14 -9.77 4.21
N MET A 146 -0.44 -9.03 5.15
CA MET A 146 -0.86 -7.65 4.90
C MET A 146 0.34 -6.74 4.68
N GLY A 147 0.22 -5.81 3.74
CA GLY A 147 1.11 -4.67 3.62
C GLY A 147 0.74 -3.62 4.65
N ILE A 148 1.42 -3.64 5.79
CA ILE A 148 1.29 -2.64 6.84
C ILE A 148 2.19 -1.46 6.49
N ARG A 149 1.63 -0.26 6.42
CA ARG A 149 2.36 0.95 6.01
C ARG A 149 2.93 1.72 7.19
N GLU A 150 2.25 1.66 8.31
CA GLU A 150 2.54 2.47 9.48
C GLU A 150 2.19 1.72 10.75
N THR A 151 3.07 1.78 11.77
CA THR A 151 2.80 1.29 13.11
C THR A 151 3.38 2.24 14.15
N ARG A 152 4.53 1.92 14.75
CA ARG A 152 5.16 2.70 15.81
C ARG A 152 6.15 3.72 15.23
N HIS A 153 6.01 4.96 15.66
CA HIS A 153 6.97 6.03 15.41
C HIS A 153 7.85 6.19 16.67
N PHE A 154 9.03 5.62 16.65
CA PHE A 154 9.95 5.67 17.79
C PHE A 154 10.60 7.04 17.92
N LYS A 155 10.74 7.50 19.15
CA LYS A 155 11.50 8.71 19.47
C LYS A 155 12.98 8.38 19.37
N GLY A 156 13.63 8.81 18.29
CA GLY A 156 15.06 8.71 18.07
C GLY A 156 15.85 9.84 18.72
N GLU A 157 17.19 9.77 18.68
CA GLU A 157 18.08 10.89 19.03
C GLU A 157 17.94 12.05 18.05
N GLN A 158 17.54 11.75 16.80
CA GLN A 158 17.31 12.70 15.73
C GLN A 158 16.07 12.30 14.94
N THR A 159 15.22 13.28 14.63
CA THR A 159 14.05 13.12 13.77
C THR A 159 14.25 13.91 12.50
N LEU A 160 13.96 13.28 11.33
CA LEU A 160 13.89 13.97 10.06
C LEU A 160 12.57 14.73 9.97
N GLU A 161 12.66 16.03 9.73
CA GLU A 161 11.50 16.89 9.53
C GLU A 161 11.24 17.08 8.01
N PRO A 162 9.99 17.38 7.59
CA PRO A 162 9.70 17.66 6.18
C PRO A 162 10.59 18.75 5.57
N ALA A 163 10.96 19.77 6.36
CA ALA A 163 11.85 20.84 5.92
C ALA A 163 13.27 20.33 5.60
N ASP A 164 13.76 19.32 6.29
CA ASP A 164 15.07 18.71 6.03
C ASP A 164 15.08 18.01 4.66
N ILE A 165 13.98 17.31 4.35
CA ILE A 165 13.81 16.62 3.07
C ILE A 165 13.68 17.65 1.93
N LEU A 166 12.83 18.65 2.07
CA LEU A 166 12.59 19.69 1.06
C LEU A 166 13.83 20.53 0.77
N SER A 167 14.66 20.79 1.79
CA SER A 167 15.90 21.54 1.64
C SER A 167 17.11 20.68 1.24
N ALA A 168 16.91 19.36 1.09
CA ALA A 168 17.98 18.39 0.88
C ALA A 168 19.13 18.56 1.92
N ARG A 169 18.75 18.75 3.19
CA ARG A 169 19.70 19.01 4.28
C ARG A 169 20.73 17.89 4.40
N VAL A 170 21.98 18.26 4.58
CA VAL A 170 23.11 17.35 4.72
C VAL A 170 23.42 17.11 6.19
N TYR A 171 23.51 15.86 6.61
CA TYR A 171 23.92 15.45 7.96
C TYR A 171 25.27 14.74 7.94
N GLU A 172 26.10 14.89 8.95
CA GLU A 172 27.41 14.22 9.04
C GLU A 172 27.29 12.69 9.23
N ASN A 173 26.23 12.25 9.89
CA ASN A 173 25.97 10.84 10.25
C ASN A 173 25.07 10.10 9.26
N TRP A 174 25.05 10.46 8.00
CA TRP A 174 24.22 9.78 7.01
C TRP A 174 24.55 8.32 6.86
N VAL A 175 23.51 7.49 6.83
CA VAL A 175 23.60 6.09 6.42
C VAL A 175 23.38 5.96 4.91
N VAL A 176 22.41 6.68 4.37
CA VAL A 176 22.09 6.72 2.94
C VAL A 176 22.25 8.13 2.41
N ARG A 177 23.04 8.28 1.35
CA ARG A 177 23.25 9.54 0.63
C ARG A 177 22.49 9.49 -0.69
N ARG A 178 21.92 10.62 -1.12
CA ARG A 178 21.24 10.77 -2.40
C ARG A 178 20.07 9.82 -2.59
N ALA A 179 19.26 9.63 -1.55
CA ALA A 179 17.96 8.97 -1.67
C ALA A 179 17.00 9.92 -2.41
N PHE A 180 16.18 9.33 -3.29
CA PHE A 180 15.10 10.03 -3.97
C PHE A 180 13.84 9.19 -3.91
N PHE A 181 12.78 9.77 -3.41
CA PHE A 181 11.43 9.21 -3.44
C PHE A 181 10.40 10.35 -3.30
N ASN A 182 9.18 10.12 -3.75
CA ASN A 182 8.07 11.04 -3.53
C ASN A 182 7.59 10.99 -2.08
N PHE A 183 6.91 12.05 -1.62
CA PHE A 183 6.07 11.95 -0.44
C PHE A 183 4.91 10.99 -0.77
N ASP A 184 4.89 9.86 -0.09
CA ASP A 184 3.90 8.78 -0.30
C ASP A 184 3.06 8.62 0.96
N ILE A 185 2.05 9.49 1.09
CA ILE A 185 1.13 9.49 2.21
C ILE A 185 -0.26 9.10 1.70
N HIS A 186 -0.77 7.96 2.16
CA HIS A 186 -2.09 7.48 1.79
C HIS A 186 -3.17 8.13 2.64
N ASN A 187 -4.24 8.60 1.98
CA ASN A 187 -5.37 9.21 2.66
C ASN A 187 -6.11 8.16 3.51
N LEU A 188 -6.58 8.59 4.69
CA LEU A 188 -7.34 7.75 5.62
C LEU A 188 -8.79 7.50 5.18
N GLY A 189 -9.27 8.22 4.20
CA GLY A 189 -10.61 8.05 3.61
C GLY A 189 -10.68 7.00 2.51
N GLY A 190 -9.53 6.39 2.15
CA GLY A 190 -9.43 5.45 1.03
C GLY A 190 -9.08 6.11 -0.29
#